data_b68d8601dc7d611f9520a8df5aa00d71
#
_entry.id   b68d8601dc7d611f9520a8df5aa00d71
#
_cell.length_a   1.000
_cell.length_b   1.000
_cell.length_c   1.000
_cell.angle_alpha   90.00
_cell.angle_beta   90.00
_cell.angle_gamma   90.00
#
_symmetry.space_group_name_H-M   'P 1'
#
loop_
_entity.id
_entity.type
_entity.pdbx_description
1 polymer ?
#
loop_
_entity_poly.entity_id
_entity_poly.type
_entity_poly.pdbx_seq_one_letter_code
_entity_poly.pdbx_strand_id
1 'polypeptide(L)'
;MRHELYGELSAQFHEAEMELIFSSKEATCFIGLRESGAAVAMLEVSLRNFVDGCLGGPVGYIEGIYVTPLERKQGYAGELIEFATSWFRSKGCRDMEADAELANLIAQDFLTRAGFDETYRVVEYKRWLGRE
;
A
#
# COMPACT_ATOMS: atom_id res chain seq x y z
N MET A 1 7.19 11.22 -4.30
CA MET A 1 6.29 10.09 -4.63
C MET A 1 5.05 10.05 -3.76
N ARG A 2 5.20 10.12 -2.44
CA ARG A 2 4.05 10.10 -1.54
C ARG A 2 3.08 11.25 -1.82
N HIS A 3 3.61 12.42 -2.14
CA HIS A 3 2.80 13.58 -2.48
C HIS A 3 1.97 13.36 -3.75
N GLU A 4 2.51 12.72 -4.76
CA GLU A 4 1.79 12.39 -5.98
C GLU A 4 0.71 11.32 -5.75
N LEU A 5 0.97 10.37 -4.86
CA LEU A 5 0.02 9.31 -4.52
C LEU A 5 -1.14 9.83 -3.65
N TYR A 6 -0.82 10.71 -2.70
CA TYR A 6 -1.77 11.27 -1.73
C TYR A 6 -1.81 12.80 -1.85
N GLY A 7 -2.07 13.31 -3.04
CA GLY A 7 -1.92 14.72 -3.40
C GLY A 7 -2.73 15.74 -2.60
N GLU A 8 -3.73 15.28 -1.85
CA GLU A 8 -4.55 16.16 -1.01
C GLU A 8 -3.90 16.49 0.35
N LEU A 9 -2.81 15.82 0.69
CA LEU A 9 -2.15 15.96 1.99
C LEU A 9 -0.95 16.88 1.91
N SER A 10 -0.66 17.58 3.02
CA SER A 10 0.50 18.48 3.10
C SER A 10 1.81 17.70 3.20
N ALA A 11 2.93 18.35 2.79
CA ALA A 11 4.26 17.78 2.93
C ALA A 11 4.58 17.45 4.40
N GLN A 12 4.14 18.30 5.33
CA GLN A 12 4.33 18.12 6.76
C GLN A 12 3.62 16.86 7.27
N PHE A 13 2.42 16.59 6.78
CA PHE A 13 1.68 15.37 7.08
C PHE A 13 2.42 14.14 6.58
N HIS A 14 2.96 14.19 5.36
CA HIS A 14 3.73 13.08 4.79
C HIS A 14 4.97 12.76 5.61
N GLU A 15 5.70 13.77 6.05
CA GLU A 15 6.89 13.57 6.90
C GLU A 15 6.52 12.90 8.22
N ALA A 16 5.46 13.35 8.87
CA ALA A 16 5.00 12.77 10.12
C ALA A 16 4.60 11.31 9.97
N GLU A 17 3.87 10.97 8.90
CA GLU A 17 3.50 9.59 8.63
C GLU A 17 4.71 8.71 8.33
N MET A 18 5.66 9.21 7.54
CA MET A 18 6.87 8.47 7.22
C MET A 18 7.68 8.16 8.48
N GLU A 19 7.79 9.08 9.41
CA GLU A 19 8.45 8.84 10.69
C GLU A 19 7.76 7.72 11.47
N LEU A 20 6.44 7.71 11.50
CA LEU A 20 5.67 6.65 12.16
C LEU A 20 5.92 5.30 11.50
N ILE A 21 5.95 5.25 10.17
CA ILE A 21 6.23 4.01 9.43
C ILE A 21 7.62 3.49 9.77
N PHE A 22 8.64 4.34 9.74
CA PHE A 22 10.03 3.94 10.02
C PHE A 22 10.25 3.49 11.46
N SER A 23 9.48 4.01 12.41
CA SER A 23 9.58 3.63 13.82
C SER A 23 8.74 2.40 14.17
N SER A 24 7.86 1.96 13.28
CA SER A 24 6.95 0.84 13.53
C SER A 24 7.55 -0.50 13.11
N LYS A 25 7.30 -1.54 13.91
CA LYS A 25 7.62 -2.93 13.54
C LYS A 25 6.50 -3.56 12.71
N GLU A 26 5.36 -2.91 12.61
CA GLU A 26 4.16 -3.39 11.94
C GLU A 26 3.91 -2.70 10.61
N ALA A 27 4.85 -1.88 10.15
CA ALA A 27 4.77 -1.20 8.86
C ALA A 27 6.15 -1.02 8.27
N THR A 28 6.23 -0.97 6.96
CA THR A 28 7.48 -0.66 6.26
C THR A 28 7.18 -0.07 4.88
N CYS A 29 8.23 0.37 4.21
CA CYS A 29 8.15 0.91 2.87
C CYS A 29 9.27 0.31 2.02
N PHE A 30 8.94 -0.13 0.82
CA PHE A 30 9.90 -0.60 -0.16
C PHE A 30 10.07 0.45 -1.25
N ILE A 31 11.31 0.71 -1.64
CA ILE A 31 11.62 1.73 -2.64
C ILE A 31 12.28 1.07 -3.85
N GLY A 32 11.78 1.38 -5.03
CA GLY A 32 12.40 0.98 -6.29
C GLY A 32 13.35 2.06 -6.78
N LEU A 33 14.58 1.68 -7.10
CA LEU A 33 15.62 2.60 -7.56
C LEU A 33 16.02 2.28 -8.99
N ARG A 34 16.33 3.33 -9.76
CA ARG A 34 17.04 3.17 -11.03
C ARG A 34 18.51 2.84 -10.75
N GLU A 35 19.23 2.43 -11.77
CA GLU A 35 20.68 2.25 -11.71
C GLU A 35 21.41 3.49 -11.25
N SER A 36 20.91 4.68 -11.58
CA SER A 36 21.45 5.96 -11.13
C SER A 36 21.28 6.22 -9.64
N GLY A 37 20.46 5.39 -8.95
CA GLY A 37 20.13 5.60 -7.54
C GLY A 37 18.87 6.45 -7.32
N ALA A 38 18.24 6.96 -8.38
CA ALA A 38 17.02 7.74 -8.25
C ALA A 38 15.83 6.86 -7.84
N ALA A 39 15.07 7.30 -6.84
CA ALA A 39 13.86 6.61 -6.39
C ALA A 39 12.73 6.84 -7.40
N VAL A 40 12.17 5.77 -7.93
CA VAL A 40 11.15 5.82 -8.99
C VAL A 40 9.88 5.04 -8.68
N ALA A 41 9.89 4.27 -7.59
CA ALA A 41 8.73 3.50 -7.16
C ALA A 41 8.72 3.36 -5.65
N MET A 42 7.52 3.21 -5.08
CA MET A 42 7.38 2.96 -3.65
C MET A 42 6.18 2.05 -3.38
N LEU A 43 6.27 1.31 -2.30
CA LEU A 43 5.18 0.48 -1.79
C LEU A 43 5.17 0.60 -0.26
N GLU A 44 4.09 1.11 0.29
CA GLU A 44 3.88 1.16 1.73
C GLU A 44 2.99 0.00 2.16
N VAL A 45 3.43 -0.71 3.20
CA VAL A 45 2.73 -1.90 3.71
C VAL A 45 2.62 -1.85 5.22
N SER A 46 1.63 -2.55 5.74
CA SER A 46 1.43 -2.69 7.18
C SER A 46 0.89 -4.06 7.54
N LEU A 47 0.89 -4.39 8.82
CA LEU A 47 0.25 -5.58 9.36
C LEU A 47 -1.05 -5.17 10.04
N ARG A 48 -2.11 -5.92 9.78
CA ARG A 48 -3.41 -5.72 10.43
C ARG A 48 -3.82 -7.00 11.13
N ASN A 49 -4.45 -6.86 12.29
CA ASN A 49 -4.92 -8.02 13.06
C ASN A 49 -6.21 -8.61 12.51
N PHE A 50 -7.05 -7.74 11.94
CA PHE A 50 -8.32 -8.13 11.34
C PHE A 50 -8.51 -7.43 10.02
N VAL A 51 -8.88 -8.19 9.00
CA VAL A 51 -9.36 -7.68 7.73
C VAL A 51 -10.52 -8.57 7.33
N ASP A 52 -11.63 -7.96 6.91
CA ASP A 52 -12.79 -8.72 6.47
C ASP A 52 -12.44 -9.58 5.25
N GLY A 53 -12.87 -10.82 5.28
CA GLY A 53 -12.53 -11.81 4.26
C GLY A 53 -11.29 -12.63 4.57
N CYS A 54 -10.53 -12.28 5.60
CA CYS A 54 -9.37 -13.03 6.05
C CYS A 54 -9.60 -13.58 7.46
N LEU A 55 -9.35 -14.86 7.66
CA LEU A 55 -9.47 -15.52 8.95
C LEU A 55 -8.09 -15.84 9.52
N GLY A 56 -7.87 -15.48 10.78
CA GLY A 56 -6.61 -15.74 11.46
C GLY A 56 -5.51 -14.78 11.06
N GLY A 57 -5.50 -13.59 11.66
CA GLY A 57 -4.44 -12.61 11.47
C GLY A 57 -3.09 -13.09 11.99
N PRO A 58 -1.98 -12.37 11.72
CA PRO A 58 -1.97 -11.06 11.03
C PRO A 58 -2.19 -11.17 9.53
N VAL A 59 -2.68 -10.10 8.95
CA VAL A 59 -2.87 -9.97 7.51
C VAL A 59 -1.93 -8.87 7.00
N GLY A 60 -1.23 -9.14 5.92
CA GLY A 60 -0.43 -8.12 5.24
C GLY A 60 -1.36 -7.18 4.48
N TYR A 61 -1.11 -5.88 4.57
CA TYR A 61 -1.94 -4.89 3.90
C TYR A 61 -1.10 -3.92 3.08
N ILE A 62 -1.46 -3.75 1.83
CA ILE A 62 -0.84 -2.76 0.94
C ILE A 62 -1.56 -1.44 1.14
N GLU A 63 -0.87 -0.48 1.74
CA GLU A 63 -1.42 0.84 2.04
C GLU A 63 -1.36 1.77 0.83
N GLY A 64 -0.32 1.66 0.02
CA GLY A 64 -0.18 2.48 -1.17
C GLY A 64 0.97 2.01 -2.05
N ILE A 65 0.81 2.16 -3.35
CA ILE A 65 1.83 1.83 -4.33
C ILE A 65 1.90 2.95 -5.38
N TYR A 66 3.11 3.34 -5.73
CA TYR A 66 3.34 4.37 -6.74
C TYR A 66 4.57 4.07 -7.57
N VAL A 67 4.44 4.30 -8.87
CA VAL A 67 5.56 4.25 -9.82
C VAL A 67 5.51 5.54 -10.61
N THR A 68 6.66 6.22 -10.74
CA THR A 68 6.71 7.46 -11.52
C THR A 68 6.26 7.19 -12.97
N PRO A 69 5.56 8.16 -13.60
CA PRO A 69 4.94 7.89 -14.92
C PRO A 69 5.87 7.33 -15.98
N LEU A 70 7.11 7.80 -16.05
CA LEU A 70 8.08 7.35 -17.04
C LEU A 70 8.58 5.93 -16.81
N GLU A 71 8.44 5.42 -15.59
CA GLU A 71 8.92 4.09 -15.20
C GLU A 71 7.79 3.05 -15.15
N ARG A 72 6.57 3.42 -15.52
CA ARG A 72 5.43 2.52 -15.50
C ARG A 72 5.55 1.47 -16.61
N LYS A 73 4.92 0.31 -16.41
CA LYS A 73 4.93 -0.84 -17.32
C LYS A 73 6.31 -1.49 -17.50
N GLN A 74 7.22 -1.26 -16.56
CA GLN A 74 8.55 -1.88 -16.56
C GLN A 74 8.71 -2.94 -15.46
N GLY A 75 7.62 -3.30 -14.78
CA GLY A 75 7.65 -4.35 -13.78
C GLY A 75 7.97 -3.93 -12.35
N TYR A 76 8.20 -2.63 -12.08
CA TYR A 76 8.52 -2.16 -10.72
C TYR A 76 7.45 -2.55 -9.70
N ALA A 77 6.18 -2.33 -10.03
CA ALA A 77 5.09 -2.63 -9.12
C ALA A 77 5.04 -4.12 -8.76
N GLY A 78 5.19 -4.99 -9.77
CA GLY A 78 5.21 -6.44 -9.55
C GLY A 78 6.39 -6.88 -8.69
N GLU A 79 7.57 -6.34 -8.91
CA GLU A 79 8.74 -6.65 -8.09
C GLU A 79 8.56 -6.20 -6.65
N LEU A 80 8.01 -5.00 -6.43
CA LEU A 80 7.72 -4.50 -5.09
C LEU A 80 6.71 -5.39 -4.37
N ILE A 81 5.68 -5.86 -5.05
CA ILE A 81 4.71 -6.80 -4.49
C ILE A 81 5.39 -8.11 -4.06
N GLU A 82 6.35 -8.61 -4.84
CA GLU A 82 7.09 -9.82 -4.49
C GLU A 82 7.96 -9.62 -3.23
N PHE A 83 8.62 -8.48 -3.10
CA PHE A 83 9.35 -8.15 -1.88
C PHE A 83 8.42 -8.05 -0.68
N ALA A 84 7.27 -7.41 -0.85
CA ALA A 84 6.26 -7.30 0.21
C ALA A 84 5.74 -8.69 0.61
N THR A 85 5.50 -9.56 -0.36
CA THR A 85 5.04 -10.93 -0.12
C THR A 85 6.00 -11.68 0.79
N SER A 86 7.30 -11.59 0.49
CA SER A 86 8.34 -12.23 1.32
C SER A 86 8.36 -11.64 2.73
N TRP A 87 8.24 -10.33 2.85
CA TRP A 87 8.19 -9.66 4.16
C TRP A 87 6.97 -10.09 4.96
N PHE A 88 5.78 -10.14 4.34
CA PHE A 88 4.56 -10.60 4.99
C PHE A 88 4.69 -12.05 5.48
N ARG A 89 5.25 -12.92 4.65
CA ARG A 89 5.50 -14.31 5.04
C ARG A 89 6.42 -14.39 6.24
N SER A 90 7.45 -13.58 6.29
CA SER A 90 8.37 -13.53 7.42
C SER A 90 7.70 -13.07 8.72
N LYS A 91 6.59 -12.36 8.62
CA LYS A 91 5.78 -11.89 9.75
C LYS A 91 4.66 -12.86 10.13
N GLY A 92 4.56 -13.99 9.46
CA GLY A 92 3.54 -15.01 9.76
C GLY A 92 2.20 -14.79 9.06
N CYS A 93 2.13 -13.89 8.09
CA CYS A 93 0.89 -13.68 7.35
C CYS A 93 0.60 -14.84 6.40
N ARG A 94 -0.66 -15.23 6.33
CA ARG A 94 -1.17 -16.20 5.33
C ARG A 94 -1.78 -15.49 4.13
N ASP A 95 -2.30 -14.29 4.36
CA ASP A 95 -2.98 -13.51 3.35
C ASP A 95 -2.39 -12.13 3.29
N MET A 96 -2.48 -11.51 2.14
CA MET A 96 -2.25 -10.09 1.99
C MET A 96 -3.43 -9.48 1.24
N GLU A 97 -3.76 -8.26 1.60
CA GLU A 97 -4.93 -7.58 1.10
C GLU A 97 -4.58 -6.16 0.65
N ALA A 98 -5.38 -5.64 -0.25
CA ALA A 98 -5.27 -4.29 -0.74
C ALA A 98 -6.67 -3.78 -1.03
N ASP A 99 -6.84 -2.47 -1.11
CA ASP A 99 -8.09 -1.90 -1.56
C ASP A 99 -7.87 -0.98 -2.76
N ALA A 100 -8.96 -0.68 -3.45
CA ALA A 100 -8.98 0.32 -4.51
C ALA A 100 -10.35 0.99 -4.49
N GLU A 101 -10.37 2.28 -4.80
CA GLU A 101 -11.63 2.99 -4.94
C GLU A 101 -12.46 2.38 -6.07
N LEU A 102 -13.78 2.35 -5.89
CA LEU A 102 -14.70 1.76 -6.87
C LEU A 102 -14.54 2.35 -8.28
N ALA A 103 -14.22 3.64 -8.38
CA ALA A 103 -14.01 4.31 -9.66
C ALA A 103 -12.61 4.10 -10.24
N ASN A 104 -11.67 3.55 -9.47
CA ASN A 104 -10.29 3.36 -9.91
C ASN A 104 -10.12 2.02 -10.62
N LEU A 105 -10.54 1.96 -11.88
CA LEU A 105 -10.48 0.73 -12.66
C LEU A 105 -9.05 0.28 -12.99
N ILE A 106 -8.13 1.23 -13.09
CA ILE A 106 -6.72 0.92 -13.36
C ILE A 106 -6.12 0.13 -12.18
N ALA A 107 -6.36 0.59 -10.95
CA ALA A 107 -5.88 -0.11 -9.77
C ALA A 107 -6.54 -1.48 -9.62
N GLN A 108 -7.83 -1.60 -9.87
CA GLN A 108 -8.55 -2.87 -9.83
C GLN A 108 -7.98 -3.87 -10.84
N ASP A 109 -7.73 -3.43 -12.05
CA ASP A 109 -7.13 -4.27 -13.09
C ASP A 109 -5.72 -4.72 -12.71
N PHE A 110 -4.92 -3.81 -12.17
CA PHE A 110 -3.58 -4.13 -11.69
C PHE A 110 -3.62 -5.20 -10.60
N LEU A 111 -4.48 -5.04 -9.60
CA LEU A 111 -4.61 -6.00 -8.50
C LEU A 111 -5.04 -7.36 -8.99
N THR A 112 -6.01 -7.42 -9.90
CA THR A 112 -6.45 -8.68 -10.50
C THR A 112 -5.31 -9.39 -11.23
N ARG A 113 -4.54 -8.65 -12.02
CA ARG A 113 -3.38 -9.22 -12.73
C ARG A 113 -2.25 -9.63 -11.80
N ALA A 114 -2.13 -8.98 -10.65
CA ALA A 114 -1.16 -9.33 -9.62
C ALA A 114 -1.59 -10.54 -8.77
N GLY A 115 -2.75 -11.13 -9.05
CA GLY A 115 -3.21 -12.35 -8.38
C GLY A 115 -4.15 -12.13 -7.21
N PHE A 116 -4.63 -10.90 -7.01
CA PHE A 116 -5.62 -10.61 -5.98
C PHE A 116 -7.02 -10.90 -6.48
N ASP A 117 -7.84 -11.48 -5.62
CA ASP A 117 -9.26 -11.72 -5.88
C ASP A 117 -10.11 -10.70 -5.14
N GLU A 118 -11.14 -10.17 -5.80
CA GLU A 118 -12.07 -9.25 -5.15
C GLU A 118 -12.83 -10.00 -4.06
N THR A 119 -12.81 -9.48 -2.83
CA THR A 119 -13.53 -10.07 -1.70
C THR A 119 -14.94 -9.50 -1.57
N TYR A 120 -15.04 -8.18 -1.40
CA TYR A 120 -16.34 -7.49 -1.37
C TYR A 120 -16.13 -5.99 -1.51
N ARG A 121 -17.24 -5.27 -1.67
CA ARG A 121 -17.22 -3.82 -1.84
C ARG A 121 -17.78 -3.15 -0.61
N VAL A 122 -17.15 -2.03 -0.20
CA VAL A 122 -17.56 -1.29 0.98
C VAL A 122 -17.92 0.15 0.62
N VAL A 123 -18.77 0.75 1.44
CA VAL A 123 -19.04 2.19 1.42
C VAL A 123 -18.60 2.74 2.75
N GLU A 124 -17.67 3.67 2.72
CA GLU A 124 -17.14 4.29 3.94
C GLU A 124 -17.98 5.49 4.36
N TYR A 125 -18.22 5.61 5.65
CA TYR A 125 -18.96 6.72 6.25
C TYR A 125 -18.10 7.40 7.28
N LYS A 126 -18.21 8.71 7.36
CA LYS A 126 -17.48 9.52 8.33
C LYS A 126 -18.42 10.53 8.98
N ARG A 127 -18.30 10.72 10.27
CA ARG A 127 -18.99 11.77 11.00
C ARG A 127 -17.99 12.55 11.84
N TRP A 128 -17.93 13.86 11.64
CA TRP A 128 -17.09 14.70 12.46
C TRP A 128 -17.73 14.93 13.83
N LEU A 129 -16.95 14.73 14.88
CA LEU A 129 -17.48 14.83 16.25
C LEU A 129 -17.35 16.25 16.85
N GLY A 130 -16.76 17.16 16.11
CA GLY A 130 -16.56 18.52 16.59
C GLY A 130 -15.36 18.65 17.51
N ARG A 131 -15.15 19.87 18.02
CA ARG A 131 -14.16 20.15 19.05
C ARG A 131 -14.89 20.50 20.33
N GLU A 132 -14.36 20.05 21.45
CA GLU A 132 -14.82 20.50 22.76
C GLU A 132 -14.06 21.72 23.21
#